data_c9cf26e3b8ad795ed82b8a84f8b181d5
#
_entry.id   c9cf26e3b8ad795ed82b8a84f8b181d5
#
_cell.length_a   1.000
_cell.length_b   1.000
_cell.length_c   1.000
_cell.angle_alpha   90.00
_cell.angle_beta   90.00
_cell.angle_gamma   90.00
#
_symmetry.space_group_name_H-M   'P 1'
#
loop_
_entity.id
_entity.type
_entity.pdbx_description
1 polymer ?
#
loop_
_entity_poly.entity_id
_entity_poly.type
_entity_poly.pdbx_seq_one_letter_code
_entity_poly.pdbx_strand_id
1 'polypeptide(L)'
;DKRSESNLRRLFDRVLERTGGQVVFNLDATAGRRGGYHMFNEYGNIFLENRYTDWQNYYPYWTLRNLWMLSKYVPAEKLQIEFLNKWRNTEKYAGDPFAPANYSFEYLFATTMAGQPLAWMEASGLPEEALGIGALIERYKEVQHDFHRGVILPVGDEPSGRSWTGFQSVDGERGYLIFFREQNPDRK
;
A
#
# COMPACT_ATOMS: atom_id res chain seq x y z
N ASP A 1 -18.63 -14.37 -14.71
CA ASP A 1 -19.85 -15.17 -14.77
C ASP A 1 -20.63 -14.95 -13.47
N LYS A 2 -21.89 -14.49 -13.57
CA LYS A 2 -22.80 -14.21 -12.43
C LYS A 2 -22.93 -15.37 -11.44
N ARG A 3 -22.88 -16.61 -11.93
CA ARG A 3 -22.94 -17.81 -11.10
C ARG A 3 -21.69 -17.97 -10.23
N SER A 4 -20.52 -17.69 -10.80
CA SER A 4 -19.25 -17.76 -10.07
C SER A 4 -19.19 -16.71 -8.97
N GLU A 5 -19.63 -15.48 -9.26
CA GLU A 5 -19.71 -14.40 -8.27
C GLU A 5 -20.69 -14.75 -7.14
N SER A 6 -21.88 -15.19 -7.48
CA SER A 6 -22.89 -15.62 -6.48
C SER A 6 -22.37 -16.76 -5.58
N ASN A 7 -21.65 -17.72 -6.14
CA ASN A 7 -21.05 -18.79 -5.37
C ASN A 7 -19.94 -18.31 -4.44
N LEU A 8 -19.12 -17.36 -4.90
CA LEU A 8 -18.04 -16.79 -4.11
C LEU A 8 -18.59 -15.95 -2.94
N ARG A 9 -19.59 -15.10 -3.18
CA ARG A 9 -20.30 -14.36 -2.13
C ARG A 9 -20.87 -15.32 -1.07
N ARG A 10 -21.58 -16.34 -1.50
CA ARG A 10 -22.14 -17.34 -0.59
C ARG A 10 -21.08 -18.08 0.22
N LEU A 11 -19.89 -18.31 -0.36
CA LEU A 11 -18.76 -18.88 0.37
C LEU A 11 -18.28 -17.91 1.46
N PHE A 12 -18.07 -16.65 1.13
CA PHE A 12 -17.60 -15.63 2.08
C PHE A 12 -18.61 -15.42 3.20
N ASP A 13 -19.90 -15.28 2.87
CA ASP A 13 -20.97 -15.13 3.85
C ASP A 13 -20.99 -16.30 4.84
N ARG A 14 -20.87 -17.52 4.35
CA ARG A 14 -20.83 -18.72 5.21
C ARG A 14 -19.59 -18.79 6.10
N VAL A 15 -18.45 -18.33 5.63
CA VAL A 15 -17.23 -18.24 6.44
C VAL A 15 -17.41 -17.19 7.54
N LEU A 16 -17.89 -16.00 7.21
CA LEU A 16 -18.16 -14.94 8.19
C LEU A 16 -19.18 -15.39 9.26
N GLU A 17 -20.28 -16.02 8.82
CA GLU A 17 -21.29 -16.56 9.74
C GLU A 17 -20.68 -17.60 10.71
N ARG A 18 -19.91 -18.56 10.20
CA ARG A 18 -19.30 -19.62 11.01
C ARG A 18 -18.22 -19.13 11.96
N THR A 19 -17.57 -18.04 11.62
CA THR A 19 -16.46 -17.46 12.42
C THR A 19 -16.89 -16.28 13.27
N GLY A 20 -18.19 -15.95 13.27
CA GLY A 20 -18.69 -14.77 13.98
C GLY A 20 -18.04 -13.46 13.51
N GLY A 21 -17.67 -13.37 12.23
CA GLY A 21 -17.01 -12.18 11.65
C GLY A 21 -15.54 -12.00 12.04
N GLN A 22 -14.91 -12.98 12.67
CA GLN A 22 -13.51 -12.88 13.14
C GLN A 22 -12.47 -13.10 12.02
N VAL A 23 -12.89 -13.36 10.80
CA VAL A 23 -12.01 -13.57 9.64
C VAL A 23 -12.03 -12.35 8.75
N VAL A 24 -10.85 -11.91 8.35
CA VAL A 24 -10.67 -10.88 7.32
C VAL A 24 -10.15 -11.57 6.05
N PHE A 25 -10.83 -11.31 4.93
CA PHE A 25 -10.36 -11.80 3.63
C PHE A 25 -9.30 -10.85 3.07
N ASN A 26 -8.20 -11.41 2.65
CA ASN A 26 -7.19 -10.71 1.86
C ASN A 26 -7.36 -11.14 0.40
N LEU A 27 -7.89 -10.24 -0.41
CA LEU A 27 -8.26 -10.53 -1.79
C LEU A 27 -7.19 -9.97 -2.72
N ASP A 28 -6.49 -10.85 -3.41
CA ASP A 28 -5.55 -10.47 -4.45
C ASP A 28 -6.25 -9.70 -5.57
N ALA A 29 -5.60 -8.65 -6.11
CA ALA A 29 -6.15 -7.82 -7.19
C ALA A 29 -6.58 -8.64 -8.43
N THR A 30 -5.99 -9.80 -8.65
CA THR A 30 -6.41 -10.72 -9.71
C THR A 30 -7.83 -11.24 -9.51
N ALA A 31 -8.31 -11.31 -8.27
CA ALA A 31 -9.69 -11.69 -7.96
C ALA A 31 -10.70 -10.67 -8.50
N GLY A 32 -10.34 -9.40 -8.66
CA GLY A 32 -11.18 -8.36 -9.24
C GLY A 32 -11.61 -8.68 -10.69
N ARG A 33 -10.82 -9.42 -11.43
CA ARG A 33 -11.19 -9.92 -12.75
C ARG A 33 -12.24 -11.02 -12.72
N ARG A 34 -12.44 -11.64 -11.56
CA ARG A 34 -13.39 -12.76 -11.36
C ARG A 34 -14.63 -12.34 -10.60
N GLY A 35 -14.51 -11.46 -9.62
CA GLY A 35 -15.58 -11.12 -8.70
C GLY A 35 -16.02 -9.65 -8.72
N GLY A 36 -15.32 -8.77 -9.41
CA GLY A 36 -15.58 -7.34 -9.42
C GLY A 36 -15.08 -6.61 -8.14
N TYR A 37 -14.80 -5.33 -8.26
CA TYR A 37 -14.19 -4.53 -7.18
C TYR A 37 -15.09 -4.33 -5.96
N HIS A 38 -16.40 -4.38 -6.10
CA HIS A 38 -17.33 -4.25 -4.99
C HIS A 38 -17.14 -5.34 -3.92
N MET A 39 -16.68 -6.53 -4.29
CA MET A 39 -16.39 -7.60 -3.33
C MET A 39 -15.27 -7.24 -2.37
N PHE A 40 -14.27 -6.48 -2.81
CA PHE A 40 -13.19 -6.03 -1.93
C PHE A 40 -13.72 -5.11 -0.83
N ASN A 41 -14.65 -4.22 -1.15
CA ASN A 41 -15.25 -3.32 -0.17
C ASN A 41 -16.12 -4.04 0.85
N GLU A 42 -16.81 -5.11 0.42
CA GLU A 42 -17.73 -5.87 1.28
C GLU A 42 -17.00 -6.85 2.19
N TYR A 43 -15.98 -7.55 1.67
CA TYR A 43 -15.45 -8.75 2.32
C TYR A 43 -14.05 -8.64 2.89
N GLY A 44 -13.28 -7.64 2.53
CA GLY A 44 -11.93 -7.55 3.06
C GLY A 44 -11.04 -6.51 2.41
N ASN A 45 -9.75 -6.80 2.39
CA ASN A 45 -8.72 -5.93 1.86
C ASN A 45 -8.33 -6.34 0.46
N ILE A 46 -7.89 -5.37 -0.33
CA ILE A 46 -7.31 -5.58 -1.65
C ILE A 46 -5.80 -5.66 -1.50
N PHE A 47 -5.22 -6.77 -1.85
CA PHE A 47 -3.79 -6.87 -2.07
C PHE A 47 -3.47 -6.38 -3.48
N LEU A 48 -2.85 -5.20 -3.57
CA LEU A 48 -2.71 -4.50 -4.84
C LEU A 48 -1.62 -5.05 -5.74
N GLU A 49 -0.51 -5.51 -5.18
CA GLU A 49 0.67 -5.82 -5.95
C GLU A 49 1.45 -7.00 -5.41
N ASN A 50 1.80 -7.89 -6.34
CA ASN A 50 2.64 -9.04 -6.14
C ASN A 50 3.74 -9.07 -7.20
N ARG A 51 4.48 -7.97 -7.38
CA ARG A 51 5.38 -7.84 -8.54
C ARG A 51 6.83 -7.56 -8.19
N TYR A 52 7.11 -7.22 -6.96
CA TYR A 52 8.44 -6.70 -6.64
C TYR A 52 9.51 -7.77 -6.57
N THR A 53 9.11 -9.03 -6.45
CA THR A 53 10.03 -10.07 -6.05
C THR A 53 11.03 -10.44 -7.12
N ASP A 54 10.62 -10.73 -8.35
CA ASP A 54 11.54 -11.44 -9.24
C ASP A 54 11.61 -10.94 -10.68
N TRP A 55 10.64 -10.18 -11.15
CA TRP A 55 10.49 -10.06 -12.59
C TRP A 55 10.53 -8.67 -13.17
N GLN A 56 10.25 -7.60 -12.40
CA GLN A 56 10.08 -6.29 -12.99
C GLN A 56 10.69 -5.16 -12.16
N ASN A 57 10.96 -4.07 -12.87
CA ASN A 57 11.30 -2.79 -12.30
C ASN A 57 10.13 -2.28 -11.52
N TYR A 58 10.37 -2.02 -10.26
CA TYR A 58 9.39 -1.46 -9.40
C TYR A 58 9.92 -0.16 -8.80
N TYR A 59 9.25 0.91 -9.10
CA TYR A 59 9.67 2.23 -8.62
C TYR A 59 8.81 2.65 -7.42
N PRO A 60 9.40 3.28 -6.40
CA PRO A 60 8.65 3.78 -5.25
C PRO A 60 7.46 4.67 -5.63
N TYR A 61 7.60 5.49 -6.67
CA TYR A 61 6.51 6.34 -7.14
C TYR A 61 5.36 5.54 -7.78
N TRP A 62 5.57 4.33 -8.28
CA TRP A 62 4.48 3.47 -8.74
C TRP A 62 3.62 2.98 -7.58
N THR A 63 4.25 2.56 -6.48
CA THR A 63 3.55 2.21 -5.24
C THR A 63 2.69 3.38 -4.78
N LEU A 64 3.31 4.54 -4.65
CA LEU A 64 2.64 5.76 -4.19
C LEU A 64 1.49 6.14 -5.12
N ARG A 65 1.70 6.06 -6.44
CA ARG A 65 0.71 6.39 -7.47
C ARG A 65 -0.49 5.44 -7.45
N ASN A 66 -0.26 4.14 -7.24
CA ASN A 66 -1.35 3.19 -7.14
C ASN A 66 -2.27 3.51 -5.96
N LEU A 67 -1.72 3.78 -4.79
CA LEU A 67 -2.50 4.24 -3.65
C LEU A 67 -3.20 5.57 -3.94
N TRP A 68 -2.48 6.54 -4.51
CA TRP A 68 -2.98 7.87 -4.81
C TRP A 68 -4.16 7.85 -5.80
N MET A 69 -4.09 6.99 -6.81
CA MET A 69 -5.16 6.83 -7.79
C MET A 69 -6.36 6.09 -7.21
N LEU A 70 -6.14 5.01 -6.47
CA LEU A 70 -7.21 4.14 -5.98
C LEU A 70 -7.92 4.71 -4.76
N SER A 71 -7.24 5.46 -3.90
CA SER A 71 -7.85 6.09 -2.72
C SER A 71 -8.95 7.10 -3.05
N LYS A 72 -9.09 7.50 -4.30
CA LYS A 72 -10.22 8.30 -4.79
C LYS A 72 -11.53 7.50 -4.89
N TYR A 73 -11.44 6.18 -4.95
CA TYR A 73 -12.57 5.29 -5.25
C TYR A 73 -12.77 4.17 -4.25
N VAL A 74 -11.70 3.80 -3.54
CA VAL A 74 -11.69 2.73 -2.55
C VAL A 74 -11.11 3.29 -1.26
N PRO A 75 -11.72 3.02 -0.11
CA PRO A 75 -11.15 3.40 1.18
C PRO A 75 -9.70 2.93 1.31
N ALA A 76 -8.79 3.85 1.58
CA ALA A 76 -7.36 3.56 1.54
C ALA A 76 -6.94 2.51 2.57
N GLU A 77 -7.62 2.43 3.70
CA GLU A 77 -7.40 1.41 4.73
C GLU A 77 -7.70 -0.02 4.26
N LYS A 78 -8.35 -0.17 3.10
CA LYS A 78 -8.57 -1.48 2.46
C LYS A 78 -7.53 -1.83 1.40
N LEU A 79 -6.66 -0.90 1.07
CA LEU A 79 -5.61 -1.08 0.07
C LEU A 79 -4.33 -1.58 0.75
N GLN A 80 -4.07 -2.88 0.64
CA GLN A 80 -2.84 -3.46 1.14
C GLN A 80 -1.77 -3.44 0.05
N ILE A 81 -0.61 -2.90 0.37
CA ILE A 81 0.47 -2.72 -0.59
C ILE A 81 1.83 -2.99 0.03
N GLU A 82 2.69 -3.60 -0.76
CA GLU A 82 4.05 -3.91 -0.36
C GLU A 82 4.92 -2.65 -0.30
N PHE A 83 5.75 -2.54 0.73
CA PHE A 83 6.89 -1.65 0.68
C PHE A 83 8.14 -2.39 0.17
N LEU A 84 8.92 -1.71 -0.66
CA LEU A 84 9.93 -2.33 -1.48
C LEU A 84 11.19 -2.73 -0.71
N ASN A 85 11.77 -3.85 -1.09
CA ASN A 85 13.09 -4.25 -0.66
C ASN A 85 14.16 -3.57 -1.53
N LYS A 86 14.84 -2.57 -0.99
CA LYS A 86 15.86 -1.79 -1.71
C LYS A 86 17.16 -2.56 -2.00
N TRP A 87 17.37 -3.68 -1.36
CA TRP A 87 18.61 -4.48 -1.50
C TRP A 87 18.50 -5.59 -2.54
N ARG A 88 17.32 -5.79 -3.12
CA ARG A 88 17.09 -6.82 -4.12
C ARG A 88 17.15 -6.25 -5.52
N ASN A 89 17.67 -7.03 -6.47
CA ASN A 89 17.76 -6.67 -7.88
C ASN A 89 18.51 -5.36 -8.16
N THR A 90 19.44 -4.97 -7.30
CA THR A 90 20.17 -3.70 -7.41
C THR A 90 20.98 -3.59 -8.69
N GLU A 91 21.54 -4.69 -9.17
CA GLU A 91 22.30 -4.74 -10.42
C GLU A 91 21.44 -4.45 -11.65
N LYS A 92 20.21 -4.94 -11.63
CA LYS A 92 19.26 -4.78 -12.74
C LYS A 92 18.88 -3.32 -12.98
N TYR A 93 18.96 -2.50 -11.94
CA TYR A 93 18.57 -1.10 -11.97
C TYR A 93 19.73 -0.16 -11.72
N ALA A 94 20.95 -0.65 -11.86
CA ALA A 94 22.14 0.18 -11.70
C ALA A 94 22.10 1.40 -12.65
N GLY A 95 22.24 2.58 -12.07
CA GLY A 95 22.20 3.84 -12.82
C GLY A 95 20.80 4.44 -13.07
N ASP A 96 19.71 3.74 -12.71
CA ASP A 96 18.38 4.33 -12.77
C ASP A 96 18.13 5.22 -11.54
N PRO A 97 17.87 6.53 -11.71
CA PRO A 97 17.65 7.44 -10.58
C PRO A 97 16.45 7.08 -9.70
N PHE A 98 15.47 6.38 -10.24
CA PHE A 98 14.26 5.98 -9.52
C PHE A 98 14.33 4.56 -8.93
N ALA A 99 15.47 3.89 -9.04
CA ALA A 99 15.65 2.57 -8.46
C ALA A 99 15.42 2.60 -6.94
N PRO A 100 14.79 1.58 -6.35
CA PRO A 100 14.55 1.51 -4.90
C PRO A 100 15.82 1.69 -4.07
N ALA A 101 16.97 1.24 -4.55
CA ALA A 101 18.26 1.38 -3.89
C ALA A 101 18.67 2.84 -3.59
N ASN A 102 18.13 3.80 -4.33
CA ASN A 102 18.41 5.24 -4.16
C ASN A 102 17.57 5.93 -3.09
N TYR A 103 16.67 5.21 -2.45
CA TYR A 103 15.79 5.72 -1.41
C TYR A 103 16.16 5.15 -0.05
N SER A 104 15.85 5.88 1.02
CA SER A 104 15.93 5.31 2.36
C SER A 104 14.83 4.25 2.56
N PHE A 105 15.08 3.31 3.47
CA PHE A 105 14.08 2.28 3.75
C PHE A 105 12.83 2.86 4.41
N GLU A 106 13.01 3.91 5.22
CA GLU A 106 11.91 4.68 5.80
C GLU A 106 11.02 5.32 4.73
N TYR A 107 11.62 5.86 3.66
CA TYR A 107 10.85 6.41 2.55
C TYR A 107 10.02 5.33 1.86
N LEU A 108 10.61 4.17 1.59
CA LEU A 108 9.91 3.04 0.97
C LEU A 108 8.73 2.57 1.81
N PHE A 109 8.91 2.50 3.14
CA PHE A 109 7.81 2.21 4.05
C PHE A 109 6.75 3.32 4.03
N ALA A 110 7.16 4.58 4.10
CA ALA A 110 6.23 5.71 4.14
C ALA A 110 5.32 5.77 2.90
N THR A 111 5.78 5.35 1.72
CA THR A 111 4.95 5.30 0.51
C THR A 111 3.72 4.42 0.64
N THR A 112 3.69 3.51 1.62
CA THR A 112 2.58 2.58 1.86
C THR A 112 1.68 2.96 3.02
N MET A 113 2.06 3.95 3.84
CA MET A 113 1.38 4.30 5.10
C MET A 113 -0.06 4.77 4.93
N ALA A 114 -0.42 5.34 3.78
CA ALA A 114 -1.80 5.74 3.51
C ALA A 114 -2.75 4.55 3.31
N GLY A 115 -2.22 3.40 2.90
CA GLY A 115 -2.91 2.12 2.86
C GLY A 115 -2.53 1.22 4.03
N GLN A 116 -2.51 -0.07 3.78
CA GLN A 116 -2.01 -1.07 4.74
C GLN A 116 -0.62 -1.55 4.31
N PRO A 117 0.45 -1.13 4.99
CA PRO A 117 1.80 -1.58 4.68
C PRO A 117 1.94 -3.09 4.83
N LEU A 118 2.49 -3.75 3.84
CA LEU A 118 2.77 -5.18 3.85
C LEU A 118 4.27 -5.43 3.62
N ALA A 119 4.89 -6.11 4.55
CA ALA A 119 6.25 -6.65 4.37
C ALA A 119 6.17 -7.98 3.62
N TRP A 120 6.08 -7.92 2.31
CA TRP A 120 6.10 -9.10 1.45
C TRP A 120 7.49 -9.28 0.84
N MET A 121 8.47 -9.46 1.69
CA MET A 121 9.86 -9.59 1.28
C MET A 121 10.52 -10.78 1.98
N GLU A 122 11.54 -11.31 1.35
CA GLU A 122 12.40 -12.31 1.98
C GLU A 122 13.11 -11.67 3.17
N ALA A 123 12.85 -12.20 4.36
CA ALA A 123 13.46 -11.70 5.60
C ALA A 123 14.88 -12.23 5.83
N SER A 124 15.25 -13.33 5.17
CA SER A 124 16.59 -13.88 5.22
C SER A 124 17.56 -13.00 4.44
N GLY A 125 18.71 -12.71 5.03
CA GLY A 125 19.76 -11.92 4.38
C GLY A 125 19.49 -10.42 4.30
N LEU A 126 18.52 -9.91 5.06
CA LEU A 126 18.36 -8.46 5.22
C LEU A 126 19.56 -7.89 5.98
N PRO A 127 20.12 -6.74 5.55
CA PRO A 127 21.16 -6.07 6.29
C PRO A 127 20.64 -5.50 7.61
N GLU A 128 21.54 -5.23 8.55
CA GLU A 128 21.19 -4.64 9.86
C GLU A 128 20.43 -3.32 9.71
N GLU A 129 20.75 -2.52 8.71
CA GLU A 129 20.03 -1.27 8.36
C GLU A 129 18.49 -1.49 8.23
N ALA A 130 18.08 -2.64 7.71
CA ALA A 130 16.66 -2.95 7.55
C ALA A 130 15.92 -3.09 8.89
N LEU A 131 16.62 -3.49 9.94
CA LEU A 131 16.04 -3.64 11.28
C LEU A 131 15.77 -2.29 11.94
N GLY A 132 16.46 -1.24 11.52
CA GLY A 132 16.27 0.14 12.01
C GLY A 132 14.87 0.71 11.75
N ILE A 133 14.12 0.14 10.81
CA ILE A 133 12.75 0.59 10.50
C ILE A 133 11.76 0.30 11.66
N GLY A 134 12.10 -0.61 12.58
CA GLY A 134 11.20 -1.00 13.68
C GLY A 134 10.65 0.19 14.46
N ALA A 135 11.49 1.15 14.82
CA ALA A 135 11.07 2.34 15.55
C ALA A 135 10.10 3.22 14.77
N LEU A 136 10.23 3.28 13.43
CA LEU A 136 9.29 3.99 12.57
C LEU A 136 7.93 3.26 12.52
N ILE A 137 7.96 1.93 12.40
CA ILE A 137 6.75 1.11 12.40
C ILE A 137 6.00 1.24 13.73
N GLU A 138 6.70 1.22 14.86
CA GLU A 138 6.09 1.41 16.18
C GLU A 138 5.40 2.78 16.26
N ARG A 139 6.08 3.86 15.92
CA ARG A 139 5.47 5.21 15.87
C ARG A 139 4.29 5.30 14.89
N TYR A 140 4.37 4.65 13.76
CA TYR A 140 3.24 4.61 12.82
C TYR A 140 2.03 3.90 13.44
N LYS A 141 2.24 2.79 14.14
CA LYS A 141 1.16 2.05 14.81
C LYS A 141 0.44 2.88 15.87
N GLU A 142 1.12 3.80 16.53
CA GLU A 142 0.49 4.71 17.51
C GLU A 142 -0.58 5.60 16.88
N VAL A 143 -0.41 5.98 15.61
CA VAL A 143 -1.32 6.89 14.91
C VAL A 143 -2.13 6.20 13.80
N GLN A 144 -1.78 4.99 13.43
CA GLN A 144 -2.38 4.26 12.31
C GLN A 144 -3.90 4.16 12.42
N HIS A 145 -4.39 3.79 13.60
CA HIS A 145 -5.83 3.64 13.82
C HIS A 145 -6.58 4.96 13.60
N ASP A 146 -6.07 6.05 14.15
CA ASP A 146 -6.69 7.37 13.99
C ASP A 146 -6.56 7.88 12.55
N PHE A 147 -5.43 7.64 11.91
CA PHE A 147 -5.21 7.98 10.51
C PHE A 147 -6.22 7.25 9.60
N HIS A 148 -6.41 5.95 9.81
CA HIS A 148 -7.31 5.14 8.99
C HIS A 148 -8.79 5.30 9.33
N ARG A 149 -9.12 5.89 10.48
CA ARG A 149 -10.51 6.24 10.80
C ARG A 149 -11.00 7.45 10.00
N GLY A 150 -10.11 8.33 9.61
CA GLY A 150 -10.43 9.48 8.79
C GLY A 150 -10.69 9.14 7.33
N VAL A 151 -11.30 10.08 6.61
CA VAL A 151 -11.43 10.00 5.17
C VAL A 151 -10.08 10.31 4.53
N ILE A 152 -9.46 9.32 3.92
CA ILE A 152 -8.14 9.44 3.30
C ILE A 152 -8.31 9.81 1.83
N LEU A 153 -7.78 10.97 1.45
CA LEU A 153 -7.81 11.47 0.09
C LEU A 153 -6.41 11.88 -0.36
N PRO A 154 -6.10 11.72 -1.64
CA PRO A 154 -4.84 12.18 -2.20
C PRO A 154 -4.76 13.71 -2.24
N VAL A 155 -3.57 14.25 -2.07
CA VAL A 155 -3.27 15.69 -2.18
C VAL A 155 -2.03 15.91 -3.03
N GLY A 156 -1.92 17.11 -3.61
CA GLY A 156 -0.82 17.47 -4.50
C GLY A 156 -0.94 16.86 -5.89
N ASP A 157 0.19 16.71 -6.55
CA ASP A 157 0.27 16.19 -7.92
C ASP A 157 0.29 14.65 -7.94
N GLU A 158 -0.13 14.05 -9.05
CA GLU A 158 0.01 12.60 -9.25
C GLU A 158 1.50 12.19 -9.13
N PRO A 159 1.79 11.14 -8.33
CA PRO A 159 3.17 10.66 -8.17
C PRO A 159 3.83 10.31 -9.51
N SER A 160 5.02 10.86 -9.74
CA SER A 160 5.79 10.71 -10.98
C SER A 160 7.27 10.40 -10.75
N GLY A 161 7.69 10.33 -9.49
CA GLY A 161 9.08 10.32 -9.06
C GLY A 161 9.67 11.72 -8.86
N ARG A 162 8.93 12.77 -9.23
CA ARG A 162 9.37 14.19 -9.12
C ARG A 162 8.25 15.12 -8.64
N SER A 163 7.17 14.59 -8.17
CA SER A 163 6.02 15.37 -7.74
C SER A 163 6.13 15.84 -6.29
N TRP A 164 5.35 16.85 -5.96
CA TRP A 164 4.92 17.13 -4.60
C TRP A 164 3.55 16.49 -4.42
N THR A 165 3.48 15.46 -3.61
CA THR A 165 2.33 14.58 -3.54
C THR A 165 2.11 14.08 -2.12
N GLY A 166 0.94 13.50 -1.85
CA GLY A 166 0.69 12.94 -0.53
C GLY A 166 -0.74 12.51 -0.32
N PHE A 167 -1.08 12.37 0.95
CA PHE A 167 -2.43 12.01 1.40
C PHE A 167 -2.79 12.82 2.62
N GLN A 168 -4.04 13.21 2.69
CA GLN A 168 -4.65 13.74 3.90
C GLN A 168 -5.65 12.72 4.46
N SER A 169 -5.72 12.64 5.78
CA SER A 169 -6.79 11.94 6.49
C SER A 169 -7.54 12.97 7.32
N VAL A 170 -8.85 13.03 7.20
CA VAL A 170 -9.70 13.99 7.91
C VAL A 170 -10.79 13.25 8.69
N ASP A 171 -10.85 13.51 10.00
CA ASP A 171 -11.87 13.00 10.91
C ASP A 171 -12.42 14.16 11.76
N GLY A 172 -13.55 14.72 11.36
CA GLY A 172 -14.12 15.92 11.98
C GLY A 172 -13.18 17.12 11.90
N GLU A 173 -12.76 17.62 13.07
CA GLU A 173 -11.84 18.78 13.19
C GLU A 173 -10.37 18.37 13.27
N ARG A 174 -10.06 17.08 13.18
CA ARG A 174 -8.70 16.53 13.27
C ARG A 174 -8.28 15.95 11.93
N GLY A 175 -6.98 15.89 11.71
CA GLY A 175 -6.45 15.28 10.50
C GLY A 175 -4.96 15.03 10.57
N TYR A 176 -4.52 14.27 9.60
CA TYR A 176 -3.12 13.94 9.36
C TYR A 176 -2.77 14.28 7.92
N LEU A 177 -1.53 14.62 7.71
CA LEU A 177 -0.96 14.85 6.39
C LEU A 177 0.33 14.04 6.26
N ILE A 178 0.39 13.20 5.23
CA ILE A 178 1.61 12.54 4.79
C ILE A 178 2.00 13.18 3.46
N PHE A 179 3.20 13.75 3.39
CA PHE A 179 3.62 14.51 2.23
C PHE A 179 4.98 14.05 1.72
N PHE A 180 5.08 13.87 0.41
CA PHE A 180 6.28 13.41 -0.29
C PHE A 180 6.76 14.48 -1.26
N ARG A 181 8.03 14.80 -1.20
CA ARG A 181 8.68 15.64 -2.20
C ARG A 181 9.15 14.84 -3.42
N GLU A 182 9.21 13.54 -3.32
CA GLU A 182 9.87 12.67 -4.30
C GLU A 182 11.29 13.17 -4.62
N GLN A 183 11.77 13.04 -5.86
CA GLN A 183 13.05 13.63 -6.29
C GLN A 183 12.85 15.02 -6.94
N ASN A 184 11.88 15.79 -6.48
CA ASN A 184 11.67 17.14 -6.98
C ASN A 184 12.81 18.05 -6.53
N PRO A 185 13.47 18.78 -7.47
CA PRO A 185 14.55 19.70 -7.13
C PRO A 185 14.07 20.95 -6.40
N ASP A 186 12.82 21.34 -6.61
CA ASP A 186 12.27 22.55 -6.01
C ASP A 186 12.03 22.37 -4.52
N ARG A 187 12.59 23.26 -3.74
CA ARG A 187 12.30 23.38 -2.31
C ARG A 187 11.21 24.43 -2.14
N LYS A 188 9.98 23.98 -2.07
CA LYS A 188 8.86 24.87 -1.73
C LYS A 188 8.63 24.91 -0.24
#